data_c7ee85190f57e224f08cebc3cf565658
#
_entry.id   c7ee85190f57e224f08cebc3cf565658
#
_cell.length_a   1.000
_cell.length_b   1.000
_cell.length_c   1.000
_cell.angle_alpha   90.00
_cell.angle_beta   90.00
_cell.angle_gamma   90.00
#
_symmetry.space_group_name_H-M   'P 1'
#
loop_
_entity.id
_entity.type
_entity.pdbx_description
1 polymer ?
#
loop_
_entity_poly.entity_id
_entity_poly.type
_entity_poly.pdbx_seq_one_letter_code
_entity_poly.pdbx_strand_id
1 'polypeptide(L)'
;LMFSLEMPHQQLVMRLLAQLSGIDYQALRAGRIPEDKYTEYYAALDRLDSLDIIIDDSPAITPAYVSSTVKNHMADGKLDAIFLDSLNLMKSGIRIDRKFEEIDYCATELKNVARENNIPVWVAHQMNRGIDYRGNESRPTLADLREGGEQPADVVMFIYHDRADDKSINSSSLIIAKQRNGPTGEIPVYFRANAFRFESAAKARL
;
A
#
# COMPACT_ATOMS: atom_id res chain seq x y z
N LEU A 1 6.01 2.27 10.74
CA LEU A 1 7.18 1.83 9.96
C LEU A 1 6.74 1.39 8.58
N MET A 2 7.40 1.87 7.54
CA MET A 2 7.12 1.51 6.16
C MET A 2 8.39 0.98 5.48
N PHE A 3 8.32 -0.23 4.96
CA PHE A 3 9.35 -0.82 4.10
C PHE A 3 8.97 -0.59 2.64
N SER A 4 9.79 0.15 1.92
CA SER A 4 9.57 0.51 0.52
C SER A 4 10.62 -0.14 -0.37
N LEU A 5 10.28 -1.28 -0.95
CA LEU A 5 11.22 -2.06 -1.78
C LEU A 5 11.23 -1.63 -3.25
N GLU A 6 10.21 -0.87 -3.66
CA GLU A 6 10.04 -0.44 -5.05
C GLU A 6 10.44 1.02 -5.25
N MET A 7 10.24 1.86 -4.23
CA MET A 7 10.39 3.30 -4.36
C MET A 7 11.33 3.88 -3.30
N PRO A 8 12.24 4.80 -3.67
CA PRO A 8 13.05 5.53 -2.69
C PRO A 8 12.18 6.45 -1.82
N HIS A 9 12.62 6.67 -0.59
CA HIS A 9 11.88 7.44 0.42
C HIS A 9 11.49 8.85 -0.05
N GLN A 10 12.35 9.53 -0.84
CA GLN A 10 12.05 10.87 -1.36
C GLN A 10 10.77 10.87 -2.24
N GLN A 11 10.58 9.83 -3.05
CA GLN A 11 9.38 9.72 -3.88
C GLN A 11 8.12 9.48 -3.04
N LEU A 12 8.22 8.70 -1.98
CA LEU A 12 7.12 8.47 -1.04
C LEU A 12 6.72 9.77 -0.33
N VAL A 13 7.69 10.49 0.20
CA VAL A 13 7.45 11.79 0.86
C VAL A 13 6.77 12.77 -0.09
N MET A 14 7.21 12.83 -1.36
CA MET A 14 6.57 13.68 -2.37
C MET A 14 5.13 13.25 -2.69
N ARG A 15 4.83 11.93 -2.70
CA ARG A 15 3.45 11.44 -2.87
C ARG A 15 2.57 11.76 -1.66
N LEU A 16 3.10 11.59 -0.45
CA LEU A 16 2.40 11.98 0.78
C LEU A 16 2.10 13.48 0.79
N LEU A 17 3.06 14.31 0.38
CA LEU A 17 2.86 15.75 0.27
C LEU A 17 1.78 16.11 -0.75
N ALA A 18 1.76 15.47 -1.92
CA ALA A 18 0.69 15.65 -2.92
C ALA A 18 -0.68 15.24 -2.35
N GLN A 19 -0.72 14.11 -1.65
CA GLN A 19 -1.93 13.59 -1.03
C GLN A 19 -2.50 14.52 0.06
N LEU A 20 -1.65 15.08 0.90
CA LEU A 20 -2.04 15.96 1.99
C LEU A 20 -2.42 17.37 1.50
N SER A 21 -1.64 17.94 0.58
CA SER A 21 -1.87 19.28 0.06
C SER A 21 -2.96 19.34 -1.03
N GLY A 22 -3.24 18.20 -1.71
CA GLY A 22 -4.10 18.17 -2.88
C GLY A 22 -3.48 18.81 -4.12
N ILE A 23 -2.19 19.18 -4.08
CA ILE A 23 -1.45 19.75 -5.20
C ILE A 23 -1.05 18.61 -6.16
N ASP A 24 -1.08 18.90 -7.46
CA ASP A 24 -0.65 17.96 -8.48
C ASP A 24 0.80 17.51 -8.24
N TYR A 25 1.01 16.19 -8.24
CA TYR A 25 2.31 15.58 -7.99
C TYR A 25 3.39 16.03 -8.97
N GLN A 26 3.05 16.23 -10.25
CA GLN A 26 4.01 16.66 -11.27
C GLN A 26 4.41 18.13 -11.06
N ALA A 27 3.48 18.95 -10.57
CA ALA A 27 3.76 20.33 -10.19
C ALA A 27 4.73 20.39 -8.99
N LEU A 28 4.47 19.60 -7.94
CA LEU A 28 5.37 19.48 -6.78
C LEU A 28 6.75 18.98 -7.18
N ARG A 29 6.82 17.91 -7.98
CA ARG A 29 8.08 17.35 -8.46
C ARG A 29 8.91 18.35 -9.29
N ALA A 30 8.24 19.22 -10.02
CA ALA A 30 8.87 20.27 -10.82
C ALA A 30 9.20 21.54 -10.01
N GLY A 31 8.91 21.56 -8.70
CA GLY A 31 9.06 22.75 -7.85
C GLY A 31 8.11 23.89 -8.20
N ARG A 32 7.01 23.61 -8.89
CA ARG A 32 6.03 24.60 -9.35
C ARG A 32 4.78 24.53 -8.48
N ILE A 33 4.79 25.30 -7.39
CA ILE A 33 3.65 25.38 -6.49
C ILE A 33 2.82 26.59 -6.93
N PRO A 34 1.50 26.41 -7.25
CA PRO A 34 0.62 27.52 -7.55
C PRO A 34 0.53 28.50 -6.37
N GLU A 35 0.49 29.82 -6.66
CA GLU A 35 0.50 30.84 -5.61
C GLU A 35 -0.69 30.72 -4.64
N ASP A 36 -1.85 30.34 -5.17
CA ASP A 36 -3.08 30.10 -4.40
C ASP A 36 -3.02 28.83 -3.54
N LYS A 37 -1.96 28.02 -3.66
CA LYS A 37 -1.78 26.73 -2.95
C LYS A 37 -0.69 26.73 -1.90
N TYR A 38 -0.05 27.86 -1.66
CA TYR A 38 1.01 27.92 -0.63
C TYR A 38 0.51 27.57 0.77
N THR A 39 -0.71 28.00 1.13
CA THR A 39 -1.28 27.69 2.45
C THR A 39 -1.45 26.19 2.65
N GLU A 40 -2.03 25.50 1.68
CA GLU A 40 -2.20 24.04 1.71
C GLU A 40 -0.86 23.31 1.69
N TYR A 41 0.12 23.85 0.95
CA TYR A 41 1.46 23.29 0.89
C TYR A 41 2.15 23.31 2.25
N TYR A 42 2.19 24.47 2.92
CA TYR A 42 2.82 24.59 4.25
C TYR A 42 2.07 23.80 5.31
N ALA A 43 0.73 23.80 5.29
CA ALA A 43 -0.07 22.97 6.19
C ALA A 43 0.21 21.47 6.00
N ALA A 44 0.47 21.04 4.76
CA ALA A 44 0.83 19.66 4.47
C ALA A 44 2.24 19.31 4.96
N LEU A 45 3.19 20.24 4.87
CA LEU A 45 4.55 20.07 5.43
C LEU A 45 4.49 19.94 6.96
N ASP A 46 3.79 20.86 7.64
CA ASP A 46 3.60 20.81 9.10
C ASP A 46 2.94 19.52 9.53
N ARG A 47 1.96 19.05 8.74
CA ARG A 47 1.29 17.77 9.00
C ARG A 47 2.23 16.59 8.84
N LEU A 48 3.07 16.56 7.79
CA LEU A 48 4.07 15.50 7.59
C LEU A 48 5.10 15.47 8.71
N ASP A 49 5.59 16.64 9.10
CA ASP A 49 6.56 16.77 10.20
C ASP A 49 6.00 16.27 11.54
N SER A 50 4.68 16.42 11.73
CA SER A 50 3.99 15.94 12.93
C SER A 50 3.70 14.44 12.96
N LEU A 51 3.99 13.70 11.88
CA LEU A 51 3.73 12.26 11.79
C LEU A 51 5.01 11.46 12.07
N ASP A 52 4.93 10.54 13.03
CA ASP A 52 6.02 9.60 13.34
C ASP A 52 6.09 8.49 12.26
N ILE A 53 6.49 8.87 11.03
CA ILE A 53 6.65 7.93 9.92
C ILE A 53 8.12 7.58 9.76
N ILE A 54 8.46 6.31 9.92
CA ILE A 54 9.78 5.76 9.65
C ILE A 54 9.72 5.06 8.31
N ILE A 55 10.59 5.43 7.37
CA ILE A 55 10.67 4.81 6.04
C ILE A 55 12.03 4.13 5.90
N ASP A 56 11.99 2.83 5.60
CA ASP A 56 13.14 2.01 5.26
C ASP A 56 13.01 1.61 3.77
N ASP A 57 13.87 2.15 2.93
CA ASP A 57 13.94 1.87 1.50
C ASP A 57 15.12 0.96 1.12
N SER A 58 15.58 0.15 2.08
CA SER A 58 16.60 -0.87 1.85
C SER A 58 16.12 -1.90 0.82
N PRO A 59 16.94 -2.23 -0.18
CA PRO A 59 16.56 -3.20 -1.19
C PRO A 59 16.65 -4.65 -0.69
N ALA A 60 15.84 -5.53 -1.26
CA ALA A 60 15.94 -6.99 -1.10
C ALA A 60 15.90 -7.48 0.36
N ILE A 61 15.06 -6.88 1.20
CA ILE A 61 14.90 -7.28 2.60
C ILE A 61 14.32 -8.69 2.75
N THR A 62 14.60 -9.30 3.90
CA THR A 62 14.10 -10.64 4.28
C THR A 62 13.15 -10.52 5.47
N PRO A 63 12.32 -11.56 5.76
CA PRO A 63 11.50 -11.57 6.98
C PRO A 63 12.32 -11.41 8.26
N ALA A 64 13.52 -11.99 8.31
CA ALA A 64 14.43 -11.83 9.45
C ALA A 64 14.87 -10.37 9.64
N TYR A 65 15.15 -9.67 8.53
CA TYR A 65 15.46 -8.24 8.56
C TYR A 65 14.28 -7.43 9.10
N VAL A 66 13.07 -7.68 8.59
CA VAL A 66 11.84 -7.02 9.07
C VAL A 66 11.65 -7.26 10.57
N SER A 67 11.73 -8.51 11.03
CA SER A 67 11.59 -8.88 12.44
C SER A 67 12.61 -8.16 13.33
N SER A 68 13.88 -8.09 12.89
CA SER A 68 14.94 -7.41 13.63
C SER A 68 14.71 -5.90 13.72
N THR A 69 14.36 -5.26 12.60
CA THR A 69 14.07 -3.82 12.53
C THR A 69 12.87 -3.46 13.41
N VAL A 70 11.80 -4.26 13.34
CA VAL A 70 10.62 -4.07 14.20
C VAL A 70 10.97 -4.17 15.67
N LYS A 71 11.73 -5.20 16.09
CA LYS A 71 12.15 -5.37 17.48
C LYS A 71 12.98 -4.19 17.99
N ASN A 72 13.87 -3.65 17.16
CA ASN A 72 14.67 -2.49 17.53
C ASN A 72 13.78 -1.26 17.79
N HIS A 73 12.86 -0.94 16.86
CA HIS A 73 11.94 0.18 17.03
C HIS A 73 10.94 -0.02 18.17
N MET A 74 10.51 -1.26 18.44
CA MET A 74 9.66 -1.57 19.58
C MET A 74 10.39 -1.40 20.92
N ALA A 75 11.70 -1.60 20.97
CA ALA A 75 12.51 -1.35 22.16
C ALA A 75 12.67 0.14 22.46
N ASP A 76 12.76 0.98 21.42
CA ASP A 76 12.94 2.42 21.53
C ASP A 76 11.61 3.19 21.65
N GLY A 77 10.49 2.57 21.32
CA GLY A 77 9.17 3.20 21.31
C GLY A 77 8.06 2.22 20.91
N LYS A 78 6.89 2.75 20.54
CA LYS A 78 5.78 1.97 19.99
C LYS A 78 5.70 2.14 18.49
N LEU A 79 5.51 1.02 17.78
CA LEU A 79 5.03 1.01 16.43
C LEU A 79 3.53 0.71 16.43
N ASP A 80 2.73 1.53 15.75
CA ASP A 80 1.29 1.33 15.62
C ASP A 80 0.93 0.46 14.43
N ALA A 81 1.75 0.49 13.37
CA ALA A 81 1.55 -0.31 12.16
C ALA A 81 2.84 -0.51 11.37
N ILE A 82 2.86 -1.57 10.57
CA ILE A 82 3.89 -1.83 9.57
C ILE A 82 3.24 -1.85 8.20
N PHE A 83 3.89 -1.20 7.22
CA PHE A 83 3.54 -1.25 5.80
C PHE A 83 4.71 -1.81 5.01
N LEU A 84 4.44 -2.65 4.02
CA LEU A 84 5.44 -3.23 3.14
C LEU A 84 4.99 -3.15 1.68
N ASP A 85 5.78 -2.50 0.85
CA ASP A 85 5.56 -2.36 -0.60
C ASP A 85 6.83 -2.82 -1.36
N SER A 86 6.83 -4.02 -1.95
CA SER A 86 5.79 -5.02 -2.03
C SER A 86 6.33 -6.42 -1.71
N LEU A 87 5.44 -7.34 -1.36
CA LEU A 87 5.76 -8.74 -1.01
C LEU A 87 6.56 -9.46 -2.10
N ASN A 88 6.24 -9.20 -3.38
CA ASN A 88 6.88 -9.82 -4.53
C ASN A 88 8.40 -9.55 -4.63
N LEU A 89 8.86 -8.46 -4.01
CA LEU A 89 10.27 -8.03 -4.01
C LEU A 89 11.04 -8.53 -2.79
N MET A 90 10.35 -9.07 -1.79
CA MET A 90 11.02 -9.70 -0.66
C MET A 90 11.80 -10.93 -1.08
N LYS A 91 12.83 -11.24 -0.30
CA LYS A 91 13.61 -12.47 -0.39
C LYS A 91 13.40 -13.31 0.86
N SER A 92 13.30 -14.62 0.70
CA SER A 92 13.15 -15.52 1.85
C SER A 92 14.34 -15.50 2.80
N GLY A 93 15.53 -15.21 2.29
CA GLY A 93 16.79 -15.38 3.05
C GLY A 93 17.24 -16.83 3.22
N ILE A 94 16.44 -17.78 2.75
CA ILE A 94 16.72 -19.22 2.72
C ILE A 94 16.51 -19.75 1.29
N ARG A 95 17.05 -20.94 0.99
CA ARG A 95 16.88 -21.53 -0.34
C ARG A 95 15.45 -22.05 -0.50
N ILE A 96 14.69 -21.44 -1.39
CA ILE A 96 13.37 -21.86 -1.82
C ILE A 96 13.38 -21.82 -3.36
N ASP A 97 13.10 -22.97 -4.01
CA ASP A 97 13.26 -23.07 -5.46
C ASP A 97 12.05 -22.52 -6.24
N ARG A 98 10.85 -22.49 -5.61
CA ARG A 98 9.62 -22.05 -6.26
C ARG A 98 9.18 -20.68 -5.73
N LYS A 99 8.89 -19.76 -6.66
CA LYS A 99 8.54 -18.37 -6.30
C LYS A 99 7.29 -18.28 -5.41
N PHE A 100 6.27 -19.07 -5.68
CA PHE A 100 5.06 -19.06 -4.86
C PHE A 100 5.32 -19.53 -3.41
N GLU A 101 6.18 -20.54 -3.22
CA GLU A 101 6.58 -21.02 -1.90
C GLU A 101 7.40 -19.94 -1.14
N GLU A 102 8.24 -19.18 -1.88
CA GLU A 102 8.99 -18.06 -1.31
C GLU A 102 8.03 -16.96 -0.81
N ILE A 103 7.00 -16.62 -1.60
CA ILE A 103 6.01 -15.61 -1.25
C ILE A 103 5.16 -16.06 -0.06
N ASP A 104 4.66 -17.30 -0.05
CA ASP A 104 3.90 -17.85 1.07
C ASP A 104 4.74 -17.91 2.36
N TYR A 105 6.02 -18.26 2.26
CA TYR A 105 6.94 -18.22 3.39
C TYR A 105 7.09 -16.79 3.92
N CYS A 106 7.38 -15.80 3.04
CA CYS A 106 7.51 -14.42 3.45
C CYS A 106 6.22 -13.87 4.09
N ALA A 107 5.06 -14.16 3.50
CA ALA A 107 3.76 -13.75 4.04
C ALA A 107 3.47 -14.39 5.41
N THR A 108 3.84 -15.66 5.59
CA THR A 108 3.70 -16.38 6.87
C THR A 108 4.57 -15.75 7.94
N GLU A 109 5.83 -15.45 7.62
CA GLU A 109 6.74 -14.80 8.57
C GLU A 109 6.29 -13.38 8.93
N LEU A 110 5.77 -12.60 7.97
CA LEU A 110 5.17 -11.29 8.27
C LEU A 110 3.95 -11.42 9.18
N LYS A 111 3.13 -12.47 9.02
CA LYS A 111 2.04 -12.77 9.93
C LYS A 111 2.55 -13.09 11.34
N ASN A 112 3.67 -13.80 11.46
CA ASN A 112 4.31 -14.07 12.75
C ASN A 112 4.78 -12.77 13.40
N VAL A 113 5.44 -11.87 12.65
CA VAL A 113 5.84 -10.54 13.13
C VAL A 113 4.62 -9.75 13.67
N ALA A 114 3.50 -9.75 12.94
CA ALA A 114 2.27 -9.07 13.37
C ALA A 114 1.76 -9.62 14.71
N ARG A 115 1.75 -10.95 14.87
CA ARG A 115 1.28 -11.63 16.09
C ARG A 115 2.21 -11.43 17.28
N GLU A 116 3.52 -11.60 17.08
CA GLU A 116 4.53 -11.46 18.12
C GLU A 116 4.54 -10.06 18.75
N ASN A 117 4.33 -9.04 17.92
CA ASN A 117 4.37 -7.63 18.36
C ASN A 117 2.99 -7.04 18.60
N ASN A 118 1.91 -7.78 18.33
CA ASN A 118 0.53 -7.34 18.44
C ASN A 118 0.24 -6.02 17.68
N ILE A 119 0.77 -5.92 16.46
CA ILE A 119 0.59 -4.76 15.58
C ILE A 119 0.12 -5.19 14.19
N PRO A 120 -0.70 -4.41 13.48
CA PRO A 120 -1.11 -4.72 12.12
C PRO A 120 0.05 -4.60 11.14
N VAL A 121 0.11 -5.54 10.20
CA VAL A 121 1.04 -5.53 9.07
C VAL A 121 0.23 -5.44 7.77
N TRP A 122 0.41 -4.36 7.03
CA TRP A 122 -0.19 -4.11 5.74
C TRP A 122 0.83 -4.43 4.64
N VAL A 123 0.43 -5.27 3.70
CA VAL A 123 1.34 -5.76 2.66
C VAL A 123 0.74 -5.49 1.30
N ALA A 124 1.43 -4.71 0.48
CA ALA A 124 1.09 -4.59 -0.93
C ALA A 124 1.58 -5.85 -1.67
N HIS A 125 0.72 -6.36 -2.55
CA HIS A 125 1.01 -7.53 -3.37
C HIS A 125 0.54 -7.30 -4.80
N GLN A 126 1.40 -7.58 -5.77
CA GLN A 126 1.06 -7.42 -7.18
C GLN A 126 0.20 -8.59 -7.66
N MET A 127 -0.85 -8.26 -8.39
CA MET A 127 -1.69 -9.25 -9.05
C MET A 127 -1.04 -9.77 -10.34
N ASN A 128 -1.45 -10.95 -10.78
CA ASN A 128 -0.99 -11.52 -12.02
C ASN A 128 -1.55 -10.74 -13.23
N ARG A 129 -0.70 -10.42 -14.21
CA ARG A 129 -1.06 -9.72 -15.44
C ARG A 129 -2.15 -10.43 -16.29
N GLY A 130 -2.45 -11.70 -16.01
CA GLY A 130 -3.53 -12.45 -16.67
C GLY A 130 -4.94 -11.86 -16.48
N ILE A 131 -5.14 -11.00 -15.50
CA ILE A 131 -6.39 -10.24 -15.31
C ILE A 131 -6.67 -9.30 -16.48
N ASP A 132 -5.65 -8.66 -17.04
CA ASP A 132 -5.80 -7.70 -18.15
C ASP A 132 -6.37 -8.34 -19.43
N TYR A 133 -6.24 -9.66 -19.58
CA TYR A 133 -6.74 -10.42 -20.74
C TYR A 133 -8.20 -10.85 -20.61
N ARG A 134 -8.86 -10.72 -19.45
CA ARG A 134 -10.25 -11.13 -19.23
C ARG A 134 -11.31 -10.10 -19.66
N GLY A 135 -10.89 -8.95 -20.19
CA GLY A 135 -11.78 -7.86 -20.61
C GLY A 135 -12.08 -6.86 -19.50
N ASN A 136 -12.73 -5.76 -19.89
CA ASN A 136 -12.93 -4.57 -19.01
C ASN A 136 -13.83 -4.81 -17.78
N GLU A 137 -14.51 -5.93 -17.68
CA GLU A 137 -15.46 -6.24 -16.59
C GLU A 137 -14.94 -7.26 -15.56
N SER A 138 -13.72 -7.79 -15.74
CA SER A 138 -13.26 -8.82 -14.83
C SER A 138 -12.71 -8.26 -13.52
N ARG A 139 -13.55 -8.38 -12.49
CA ARG A 139 -13.18 -8.02 -11.13
C ARG A 139 -12.15 -9.00 -10.57
N PRO A 140 -11.16 -8.51 -9.79
CA PRO A 140 -10.15 -9.36 -9.19
C PRO A 140 -10.77 -10.30 -8.13
N THR A 141 -10.20 -11.50 -8.06
CA THR A 141 -10.57 -12.56 -7.11
C THR A 141 -9.32 -13.11 -6.43
N LEU A 142 -9.46 -13.90 -5.37
CA LEU A 142 -8.32 -14.55 -4.71
C LEU A 142 -7.48 -15.42 -5.66
N ALA A 143 -8.10 -16.00 -6.68
CA ALA A 143 -7.38 -16.79 -7.69
C ALA A 143 -6.40 -15.96 -8.55
N ASP A 144 -6.51 -14.64 -8.50
CA ASP A 144 -5.63 -13.73 -9.23
C ASP A 144 -4.34 -13.42 -8.46
N LEU A 145 -4.25 -13.83 -7.19
CA LEU A 145 -3.01 -13.89 -6.41
C LEU A 145 -2.28 -15.21 -6.66
N ARG A 146 -1.90 -15.47 -7.92
CA ARG A 146 -1.32 -16.75 -8.32
C ARG A 146 0.00 -17.12 -7.65
N GLU A 147 0.69 -16.14 -7.13
CA GLU A 147 1.99 -16.34 -6.49
C GLU A 147 1.87 -16.62 -4.98
N GLY A 148 0.65 -16.87 -4.46
CA GLY A 148 0.43 -17.17 -3.04
C GLY A 148 0.30 -15.91 -2.17
N GLY A 149 0.46 -16.08 -0.84
CA GLY A 149 0.44 -14.99 0.15
C GLY A 149 -0.94 -14.70 0.74
N GLU A 150 -2.03 -15.21 0.14
CA GLU A 150 -3.38 -15.01 0.68
C GLU A 150 -3.70 -15.92 1.88
N GLN A 151 -3.02 -17.06 1.99
CA GLN A 151 -3.31 -18.06 3.04
C GLN A 151 -3.13 -17.49 4.46
N PRO A 152 -1.98 -16.90 4.83
CA PRO A 152 -1.74 -16.37 6.16
C PRO A 152 -2.49 -15.05 6.43
N ALA A 153 -2.96 -14.35 5.41
CA ALA A 153 -3.63 -13.06 5.55
C ALA A 153 -5.00 -13.19 6.26
N ASP A 154 -5.31 -12.28 7.17
CA ASP A 154 -6.63 -12.17 7.80
C ASP A 154 -7.63 -11.46 6.91
N VAL A 155 -7.16 -10.49 6.15
CA VAL A 155 -7.93 -9.69 5.19
C VAL A 155 -7.18 -9.62 3.88
N VAL A 156 -7.87 -9.79 2.76
CA VAL A 156 -7.35 -9.53 1.42
C VAL A 156 -8.28 -8.54 0.74
N MET A 157 -7.70 -7.45 0.27
CA MET A 157 -8.42 -6.38 -0.41
C MET A 157 -7.80 -6.13 -1.79
N PHE A 158 -8.65 -5.90 -2.78
CA PHE A 158 -8.23 -5.47 -4.11
C PHE A 158 -8.70 -4.04 -4.37
N ILE A 159 -7.87 -3.27 -5.05
CA ILE A 159 -8.25 -1.99 -5.63
C ILE A 159 -8.59 -2.25 -7.10
N TYR A 160 -9.83 -2.00 -7.47
CA TYR A 160 -10.31 -2.15 -8.83
C TYR A 160 -10.66 -0.78 -9.42
N HIS A 161 -10.11 -0.47 -10.59
CA HIS A 161 -10.45 0.72 -11.36
C HIS A 161 -11.37 0.34 -12.50
N ASP A 162 -12.54 0.95 -12.57
CA ASP A 162 -13.41 0.82 -13.73
C ASP A 162 -12.84 1.69 -14.87
N ARG A 163 -12.40 1.03 -15.94
CA ARG A 163 -11.79 1.69 -17.09
C ARG A 163 -12.82 2.29 -18.05
N ALA A 164 -14.11 2.08 -17.80
CA ALA A 164 -15.21 2.50 -18.69
C ALA A 164 -15.63 3.95 -18.49
N ASP A 165 -15.25 4.58 -17.37
CA ASP A 165 -15.69 5.93 -17.04
C ASP A 165 -14.69 7.03 -17.43
N ASP A 166 -15.24 8.23 -17.64
CA ASP A 166 -14.59 9.46 -18.05
C ASP A 166 -13.32 9.77 -17.23
N LYS A 167 -12.27 10.21 -17.91
CA LYS A 167 -10.88 10.39 -17.44
C LYS A 167 -10.69 11.36 -16.26
N SER A 168 -11.71 12.04 -15.78
CA SER A 168 -11.60 13.09 -14.76
C SER A 168 -11.85 12.61 -13.33
N ILE A 169 -12.67 11.58 -13.13
CA ILE A 169 -12.94 10.96 -11.82
C ILE A 169 -12.94 9.45 -12.02
N ASN A 170 -11.84 8.81 -11.66
CA ASN A 170 -11.74 7.35 -11.75
C ASN A 170 -12.59 6.73 -10.65
N SER A 171 -13.80 6.27 -11.00
CA SER A 171 -14.58 5.42 -10.12
C SER A 171 -13.76 4.14 -9.86
N SER A 172 -13.65 3.81 -8.61
CA SER A 172 -12.84 2.70 -8.15
C SER A 172 -13.60 1.96 -7.06
N SER A 173 -13.23 0.73 -6.84
CA SER A 173 -13.79 -0.07 -5.77
C SER A 173 -12.69 -0.70 -4.94
N LEU A 174 -12.89 -0.68 -3.64
CA LEU A 174 -12.14 -1.51 -2.70
C LEU A 174 -12.93 -2.79 -2.47
N ILE A 175 -12.42 -3.90 -3.01
CA ILE A 175 -13.06 -5.22 -2.93
C ILE A 175 -12.44 -5.99 -1.78
N ILE A 176 -13.21 -6.28 -0.73
CA ILE A 176 -12.82 -7.15 0.38
C ILE A 176 -13.08 -8.59 -0.05
N ALA A 177 -12.07 -9.28 -0.57
CA ALA A 177 -12.20 -10.64 -1.11
C ALA A 177 -12.04 -11.73 -0.03
N LYS A 178 -11.35 -11.42 1.07
CA LYS A 178 -11.20 -12.30 2.23
C LYS A 178 -11.27 -11.48 3.51
N GLN A 179 -11.99 -11.98 4.49
CA GLN A 179 -12.01 -11.44 5.86
C GLN A 179 -12.33 -12.57 6.84
N ARG A 180 -11.37 -12.87 7.73
CA ARG A 180 -11.56 -13.99 8.68
C ARG A 180 -12.65 -13.74 9.72
N ASN A 181 -12.81 -12.49 10.15
CA ASN A 181 -13.69 -12.11 11.26
C ASN A 181 -14.85 -11.20 10.82
N GLY A 182 -15.18 -11.17 9.53
CA GLY A 182 -16.26 -10.31 9.04
C GLY A 182 -16.70 -10.67 7.62
N PRO A 183 -17.69 -9.94 7.08
CA PRO A 183 -18.20 -10.18 5.73
C PRO A 183 -17.20 -9.71 4.67
N THR A 184 -17.25 -10.35 3.52
CA THR A 184 -16.67 -9.84 2.27
C THR A 184 -17.63 -8.84 1.62
N GLY A 185 -17.14 -8.00 0.72
CA GLY A 185 -17.97 -7.00 0.06
C GLY A 185 -17.16 -6.02 -0.76
N GLU A 186 -17.84 -4.98 -1.24
CA GLU A 186 -17.25 -3.96 -2.08
C GLU A 186 -17.63 -2.57 -1.58
N ILE A 187 -16.65 -1.69 -1.55
CA ILE A 187 -16.80 -0.30 -1.11
C ILE A 187 -16.43 0.61 -2.27
N PRO A 188 -17.38 1.41 -2.80
CA PRO A 188 -17.07 2.36 -3.85
C PRO A 188 -16.21 3.50 -3.31
N VAL A 189 -15.16 3.85 -4.07
CA VAL A 189 -14.24 4.93 -3.77
C VAL A 189 -13.90 5.71 -5.03
N TYR A 190 -13.42 6.94 -4.89
CA TYR A 190 -12.88 7.74 -5.98
C TYR A 190 -11.38 7.85 -5.84
N PHE A 191 -10.66 7.71 -6.95
CA PHE A 191 -9.23 7.91 -6.99
C PHE A 191 -8.87 9.21 -7.73
N ARG A 192 -8.27 10.15 -7.00
CA ARG A 192 -7.68 11.36 -7.58
C ARG A 192 -6.23 11.07 -7.99
N ALA A 193 -6.04 10.75 -9.25
CA ALA A 193 -4.74 10.32 -9.78
C ALA A 193 -3.65 11.40 -9.65
N ASN A 194 -4.00 12.68 -9.83
CA ASN A 194 -3.08 13.81 -9.76
C ASN A 194 -2.48 14.02 -8.35
N ALA A 195 -3.21 13.60 -7.30
CA ALA A 195 -2.78 13.73 -5.90
C ALA A 195 -2.62 12.37 -5.19
N PHE A 196 -2.70 11.24 -5.91
CA PHE A 196 -2.61 9.88 -5.35
C PHE A 196 -3.55 9.62 -4.17
N ARG A 197 -4.77 10.19 -4.20
CA ARG A 197 -5.69 10.16 -3.06
C ARG A 197 -6.97 9.39 -3.36
N PHE A 198 -7.32 8.46 -2.48
CA PHE A 198 -8.63 7.85 -2.46
C PHE A 198 -9.61 8.65 -1.60
N GLU A 199 -10.82 8.81 -2.07
CA GLU A 199 -11.90 9.51 -1.38
C GLU A 199 -13.14 8.60 -1.29
N SER A 200 -13.90 8.76 -0.21
CA SER A 200 -15.16 8.02 -0.05
C SER A 200 -16.19 8.51 -1.08
N ALA A 201 -16.86 7.58 -1.77
CA ALA A 201 -17.93 7.90 -2.69
C ALA A 201 -19.12 8.62 -2.02
N ALA A 202 -19.30 8.42 -0.71
CA ALA A 202 -20.33 9.12 0.06
C ALA A 202 -20.06 10.63 0.21
N LYS A 203 -18.78 11.06 0.20
CA LYS A 203 -18.39 12.49 0.31
C LYS A 203 -18.32 13.21 -1.03
N ALA A 204 -18.29 12.49 -2.15
CA ALA A 204 -18.15 13.09 -3.47
C ALA A 204 -19.50 13.52 -4.10
N ARG A 205 -20.62 13.28 -3.39
CA ARG A 205 -21.98 13.69 -3.83
C ARG A 205 -22.45 15.00 -3.20
N LEU A 206 -21.59 15.70 -2.48
CA LEU A 206 -21.79 17.02 -1.92
C LEU A 206 -20.92 18.05 -2.67
#